data_b0522598b5fce32f3ad98a28211128b9
#
_entry.id   b0522598b5fce32f3ad98a28211128b9
#
_cell.length_a   1.000
_cell.length_b   1.000
_cell.length_c   1.000
_cell.angle_alpha   90.00
_cell.angle_beta   90.00
_cell.angle_gamma   90.00
#
_symmetry.space_group_name_H-M   'P 1'
#
loop_
_entity.id
_entity.type
_entity.pdbx_description
1 polymer ?
#
loop_
_entity_poly.entity_id
_entity_poly.type
_entity_poly.pdbx_seq_one_letter_code
_entity_poly.pdbx_strand_id
1 'polypeptide(L)'
;MKNFDRTAVRLILSFGLAWICAGCESRLEAALELAGENRPELEAVLQHYSTDKADSLKYRAARFLIENLPLHYGYAGKGLEDFKCDYDSLFCDKDIPRQVLRGRAKNYNPDFTNVHPAFDLPELSRDFLIRHIDNAFATLDYPW
;
A
#
# COMPACT_ATOMS: atom_id res chain seq x y z
N MET A 1 -56.22 -21.66 14.09
CA MET A 1 -54.76 -21.66 13.96
C MET A 1 -54.44 -21.58 12.47
N LYS A 2 -53.91 -20.48 11.99
CA LYS A 2 -53.58 -20.28 10.57
C LYS A 2 -52.34 -21.11 10.25
N ASN A 3 -52.44 -22.06 9.29
CA ASN A 3 -51.31 -22.77 8.75
C ASN A 3 -50.39 -21.76 8.06
N PHE A 4 -49.30 -21.43 8.69
CA PHE A 4 -48.25 -20.63 8.06
C PHE A 4 -47.64 -21.48 6.94
N ASP A 5 -47.72 -20.98 5.71
CA ASP A 5 -47.27 -21.70 4.51
C ASP A 5 -45.75 -21.86 4.58
N ARG A 6 -45.31 -23.11 4.78
CA ARG A 6 -43.88 -23.47 4.89
C ARG A 6 -43.07 -23.09 3.64
N THR A 7 -43.74 -22.92 2.53
CA THR A 7 -43.14 -22.47 1.27
C THR A 7 -42.77 -21.00 1.28
N ALA A 8 -43.64 -20.16 1.86
CA ALA A 8 -43.41 -18.72 2.01
C ALA A 8 -42.24 -18.45 2.99
N VAL A 9 -42.15 -19.21 4.09
CA VAL A 9 -41.04 -19.09 5.04
C VAL A 9 -39.72 -19.52 4.44
N ARG A 10 -39.69 -20.56 3.60
CA ARG A 10 -38.47 -21.00 2.90
C ARG A 10 -38.00 -19.98 1.88
N LEU A 11 -38.91 -19.33 1.16
CA LEU A 11 -38.57 -18.26 0.20
C LEU A 11 -38.03 -17.03 0.89
N ILE A 12 -38.59 -16.60 2.02
CA ILE A 12 -38.08 -15.46 2.80
C ILE A 12 -36.71 -15.75 3.39
N LEU A 13 -36.46 -16.97 3.89
CA LEU A 13 -35.17 -17.39 4.39
C LEU A 13 -34.11 -17.46 3.31
N SER A 14 -34.43 -17.96 2.13
CA SER A 14 -33.47 -18.01 1.00
C SER A 14 -33.15 -16.63 0.43
N PHE A 15 -34.12 -15.72 0.36
CA PHE A 15 -33.88 -14.32 -0.04
C PHE A 15 -33.09 -13.53 1.02
N GLY A 16 -33.37 -13.76 2.31
CA GLY A 16 -32.64 -13.11 3.40
C GLY A 16 -31.16 -13.53 3.46
N LEU A 17 -30.86 -14.81 3.17
CA LEU A 17 -29.48 -15.31 3.15
C LEU A 17 -28.66 -14.75 1.96
N ALA A 18 -29.29 -14.54 0.81
CA ALA A 18 -28.64 -13.98 -0.38
C ALA A 18 -28.24 -12.50 -0.17
N TRP A 19 -28.97 -11.74 0.63
CA TRP A 19 -28.65 -10.34 0.93
C TRP A 19 -27.51 -10.17 1.95
N ILE A 20 -27.30 -11.16 2.82
CA ILE A 20 -26.21 -11.10 3.81
C ILE A 20 -24.84 -11.33 3.14
N CYS A 21 -24.79 -12.05 2.01
CA CYS A 21 -23.55 -12.26 1.27
C CYS A 21 -23.15 -11.07 0.37
N ALA A 22 -24.07 -10.15 0.05
CA ALA A 22 -23.80 -9.00 -0.81
C ALA A 22 -23.13 -7.83 -0.07
N GLY A 23 -22.96 -7.89 1.25
CA GLY A 23 -22.40 -6.83 2.07
C GLY A 23 -20.96 -7.03 2.53
N CYS A 24 -20.32 -8.13 2.11
CA CYS A 24 -18.92 -8.36 2.42
C CYS A 24 -18.06 -7.90 1.24
N GLU A 25 -17.90 -6.60 1.12
CA GLU A 25 -16.91 -6.00 0.24
C GLU A 25 -15.54 -6.58 0.61
N SER A 26 -14.82 -7.13 -0.35
CA SER A 26 -13.50 -7.66 -0.07
C SER A 26 -12.57 -6.51 0.27
N ARG A 27 -11.62 -6.71 1.18
CA ARG A 27 -10.61 -5.68 1.52
C ARG A 27 -9.88 -5.19 0.28
N LEU A 28 -9.69 -6.08 -0.70
CA LEU A 28 -9.10 -5.73 -1.98
C LEU A 28 -9.97 -4.71 -2.74
N GLU A 29 -11.29 -4.95 -2.83
CA GLU A 29 -12.17 -4.04 -3.56
C GLU A 29 -12.23 -2.67 -2.89
N ALA A 30 -12.31 -2.62 -1.56
CA ALA A 30 -12.25 -1.37 -0.82
C ALA A 30 -10.92 -0.61 -1.05
N ALA A 31 -9.79 -1.31 -1.11
CA ALA A 31 -8.51 -0.69 -1.44
C ALA A 31 -8.47 -0.16 -2.87
N LEU A 32 -8.99 -0.91 -3.83
CA LEU A 32 -9.07 -0.50 -5.24
C LEU A 32 -10.00 0.70 -5.44
N GLU A 33 -11.10 0.80 -4.69
CA GLU A 33 -11.97 1.98 -4.70
C GLU A 33 -11.27 3.21 -4.14
N LEU A 34 -10.55 3.07 -3.02
CA LEU A 34 -9.76 4.15 -2.43
C LEU A 34 -8.60 4.62 -3.31
N ALA A 35 -8.11 3.77 -4.21
CA ALA A 35 -7.07 4.13 -5.19
C ALA A 35 -7.55 5.17 -6.22
N GLY A 36 -8.85 5.31 -6.44
CA GLY A 36 -9.42 6.27 -7.36
C GLY A 36 -8.88 6.12 -8.78
N GLU A 37 -8.26 7.16 -9.32
CA GLU A 37 -7.69 7.17 -10.67
C GLU A 37 -6.50 6.19 -10.83
N ASN A 38 -5.84 5.79 -9.74
CA ASN A 38 -4.74 4.83 -9.76
C ASN A 38 -5.20 3.36 -9.78
N ARG A 39 -6.50 3.09 -9.67
CA ARG A 39 -7.08 1.73 -9.69
C ARG A 39 -6.57 0.88 -10.85
N PRO A 40 -6.51 1.38 -12.13
CA PRO A 40 -6.04 0.57 -13.24
C PRO A 40 -4.60 0.07 -13.10
N GLU A 41 -3.72 0.85 -12.48
CA GLU A 41 -2.33 0.45 -12.21
C GLU A 41 -2.28 -0.74 -11.25
N LEU A 42 -3.07 -0.70 -10.17
CA LEU A 42 -3.13 -1.77 -9.18
C LEU A 42 -3.78 -3.04 -9.73
N GLU A 43 -4.85 -2.90 -10.51
CA GLU A 43 -5.49 -4.03 -11.20
C GLU A 43 -4.53 -4.68 -12.20
N ALA A 44 -3.71 -3.90 -12.91
CA ALA A 44 -2.71 -4.41 -13.84
C ALA A 44 -1.62 -5.24 -13.14
N VAL A 45 -1.25 -4.92 -11.89
CA VAL A 45 -0.33 -5.77 -11.08
C VAL A 45 -0.98 -7.13 -10.81
N LEU A 46 -2.24 -7.15 -10.39
CA LEU A 46 -2.96 -8.38 -10.11
C LEU A 46 -3.11 -9.23 -11.39
N GLN A 47 -3.43 -8.59 -12.51
CA GLN A 47 -3.53 -9.26 -13.80
C GLN A 47 -2.21 -9.86 -14.24
N HIS A 48 -1.09 -9.15 -14.06
CA HIS A 48 0.25 -9.61 -14.41
C HIS A 48 0.55 -10.98 -13.80
N TYR A 49 0.29 -11.17 -12.50
CA TYR A 49 0.58 -12.42 -11.80
C TYR A 49 -0.56 -13.44 -11.85
N SER A 50 -1.74 -13.11 -12.39
CA SER A 50 -2.86 -14.04 -12.50
C SER A 50 -2.76 -14.98 -13.71
N THR A 51 -1.88 -14.67 -14.67
CA THR A 51 -1.80 -15.38 -15.96
C THR A 51 -1.07 -16.72 -15.88
N ASP A 52 -0.12 -16.85 -14.94
CA ASP A 52 0.65 -18.07 -14.73
C ASP A 52 0.40 -18.67 -13.33
N LYS A 53 0.15 -19.99 -13.29
CA LYS A 53 0.01 -20.72 -12.02
C LYS A 53 1.30 -20.73 -11.20
N ALA A 54 2.46 -20.63 -11.84
CA ALA A 54 3.75 -20.53 -11.17
C ALA A 54 3.86 -19.25 -10.33
N ASP A 55 3.19 -18.17 -10.74
CA ASP A 55 3.19 -16.88 -10.05
C ASP A 55 2.13 -16.78 -8.94
N SER A 56 1.48 -17.88 -8.56
CA SER A 56 0.41 -17.87 -7.56
C SER A 56 0.81 -17.26 -6.20
N LEU A 57 2.07 -17.42 -5.78
CA LEU A 57 2.59 -16.80 -4.56
C LEU A 57 2.81 -15.29 -4.76
N LYS A 58 3.32 -14.87 -5.91
CA LYS A 58 3.47 -13.45 -6.26
C LYS A 58 2.11 -12.76 -6.37
N TYR A 59 1.12 -13.42 -6.94
CA TYR A 59 -0.26 -12.92 -6.96
C TYR A 59 -0.80 -12.68 -5.54
N ARG A 60 -0.59 -13.64 -4.63
CA ARG A 60 -1.00 -13.48 -3.24
C ARG A 60 -0.26 -12.35 -2.52
N ALA A 61 1.03 -12.18 -2.81
CA ALA A 61 1.82 -11.05 -2.31
C ALA A 61 1.32 -9.71 -2.85
N ALA A 62 1.06 -9.62 -4.15
CA ALA A 62 0.49 -8.43 -4.78
C ALA A 62 -0.84 -8.05 -4.14
N ARG A 63 -1.75 -9.02 -4.01
CA ARG A 63 -3.04 -8.83 -3.35
C ARG A 63 -2.87 -8.35 -1.90
N PHE A 64 -2.01 -8.98 -1.13
CA PHE A 64 -1.73 -8.59 0.26
C PHE A 64 -1.21 -7.16 0.36
N LEU A 65 -0.27 -6.77 -0.51
CA LEU A 65 0.26 -5.41 -0.53
C LEU A 65 -0.86 -4.40 -0.83
N ILE A 66 -1.65 -4.63 -1.89
CA ILE A 66 -2.74 -3.71 -2.29
C ILE A 66 -3.79 -3.59 -1.16
N GLU A 67 -4.20 -4.69 -0.54
CA GLU A 67 -5.16 -4.68 0.57
C GLU A 67 -4.70 -3.89 1.80
N ASN A 68 -3.39 -3.68 1.96
CA ASN A 68 -2.81 -2.96 3.09
C ASN A 68 -2.29 -1.56 2.74
N LEU A 69 -2.19 -1.19 1.46
CA LEU A 69 -1.76 0.14 1.01
C LEU A 69 -2.58 1.31 1.62
N PRO A 70 -3.90 1.19 1.87
CA PRO A 70 -4.66 2.28 2.49
C PRO A 70 -4.14 2.76 3.84
N LEU A 71 -3.35 1.93 4.53
CA LEU A 71 -2.75 2.25 5.83
C LEU A 71 -1.32 2.82 5.71
N HIS A 72 -0.75 2.81 4.49
CA HIS A 72 0.60 3.27 4.24
C HIS A 72 0.61 4.70 3.72
N TYR A 73 1.41 5.51 4.37
CA TYR A 73 1.69 6.88 3.95
C TYR A 73 3.10 7.27 4.34
N GLY A 74 3.69 8.15 3.56
CA GLY A 74 4.91 8.86 3.88
C GLY A 74 4.61 10.31 4.22
N TYR A 75 5.65 11.10 4.21
CA TYR A 75 5.55 12.55 4.29
C TYR A 75 6.17 13.17 3.05
N ALA A 76 5.54 14.20 2.52
CA ALA A 76 6.03 14.97 1.38
C ALA A 76 5.94 16.45 1.67
N GLY A 77 6.57 17.26 0.83
CA GLY A 77 6.54 18.70 0.88
C GLY A 77 7.92 19.32 0.93
N LYS A 78 7.95 20.61 0.61
CA LYS A 78 9.21 21.35 0.45
C LYS A 78 10.10 21.29 1.70
N GLY A 79 9.53 21.37 2.89
CA GLY A 79 10.30 21.30 4.14
C GLY A 79 11.03 19.96 4.32
N LEU A 80 10.47 18.84 3.80
CA LEU A 80 11.14 17.55 3.83
C LEU A 80 12.24 17.44 2.77
N GLU A 81 12.02 18.02 1.59
CA GLU A 81 13.04 18.07 0.52
C GLU A 81 14.23 18.92 0.95
N ASP A 82 13.97 20.09 1.50
CA ASP A 82 15.00 20.97 2.05
C ASP A 82 15.77 20.27 3.17
N PHE A 83 15.07 19.59 4.09
CA PHE A 83 15.70 18.78 5.13
C PHE A 83 16.63 17.69 4.57
N LYS A 84 16.21 16.94 3.55
CA LYS A 84 17.04 15.91 2.92
C LYS A 84 18.31 16.52 2.30
N CYS A 85 18.15 17.63 1.56
CA CYS A 85 19.26 18.31 0.93
C CYS A 85 20.26 18.84 1.98
N ASP A 86 19.77 19.46 3.05
CA ASP A 86 20.59 19.96 4.15
C ASP A 86 21.25 18.82 4.92
N TYR A 87 20.53 17.73 5.17
CA TYR A 87 21.06 16.54 5.84
C TYR A 87 22.21 15.94 5.04
N ASP A 88 22.06 15.78 3.75
CA ASP A 88 23.11 15.26 2.87
C ASP A 88 24.34 16.18 2.88
N SER A 89 24.14 17.48 2.80
CA SER A 89 25.24 18.46 2.85
C SER A 89 25.96 18.53 4.21
N LEU A 90 25.23 18.26 5.30
CA LEU A 90 25.77 18.34 6.67
C LEU A 90 26.43 17.03 7.11
N PHE A 91 25.97 15.87 6.64
CA PHE A 91 26.33 14.56 7.19
C PHE A 91 26.96 13.57 6.20
N CYS A 92 26.83 13.79 4.89
CA CYS A 92 27.39 12.87 3.89
C CYS A 92 28.85 13.11 3.56
N ASP A 93 29.44 14.24 3.98
CA ASP A 93 30.87 14.49 3.84
C ASP A 93 31.64 13.70 4.92
N LYS A 94 32.35 12.65 4.49
CA LYS A 94 33.09 11.74 5.37
C LYS A 94 34.32 12.37 6.03
N ASP A 95 34.77 13.50 5.53
CA ASP A 95 36.01 14.17 5.98
C ASP A 95 35.75 15.23 7.08
N ILE A 96 34.48 15.47 7.40
CA ILE A 96 34.13 16.45 8.44
C ILE A 96 34.40 15.89 9.85
N PRO A 97 35.20 16.59 10.69
CA PRO A 97 35.44 16.19 12.06
C PRO A 97 34.13 16.12 12.88
N ARG A 98 34.00 15.08 13.71
CA ARG A 98 32.79 14.86 14.54
C ARG A 98 32.38 16.06 15.42
N GLN A 99 33.33 16.86 15.86
CA GLN A 99 33.04 18.08 16.67
C GLN A 99 32.33 19.14 15.84
N VAL A 100 32.73 19.30 14.56
CA VAL A 100 32.07 20.22 13.61
C VAL A 100 30.67 19.76 13.30
N LEU A 101 30.47 18.45 13.05
CA LEU A 101 29.14 17.87 12.84
C LEU A 101 28.21 18.09 14.02
N ARG A 102 28.70 17.89 15.26
CA ARG A 102 27.91 18.17 16.47
C ARG A 102 27.52 19.63 16.58
N GLY A 103 28.44 20.56 16.25
CA GLY A 103 28.16 21.99 16.25
C GLY A 103 27.10 22.38 15.23
N ARG A 104 27.18 21.84 14.03
CA ARG A 104 26.18 22.05 12.95
C ARG A 104 24.82 21.50 13.36
N ALA A 105 24.77 20.24 13.82
CA ALA A 105 23.52 19.58 14.23
C ALA A 105 22.82 20.30 15.38
N LYS A 106 23.59 20.90 16.33
CA LYS A 106 23.01 21.64 17.47
C LYS A 106 22.25 22.89 17.04
N ASN A 107 22.68 23.52 15.96
CA ASN A 107 22.11 24.78 15.46
C ASN A 107 21.14 24.55 14.28
N TYR A 108 20.97 23.30 13.84
CA TYR A 108 20.09 22.96 12.77
C TYR A 108 18.64 22.91 13.25
N ASN A 109 17.81 23.73 12.65
CA ASN A 109 16.39 23.82 12.98
C ASN A 109 15.57 23.76 11.67
N PRO A 110 15.24 22.57 11.17
CA PRO A 110 14.51 22.41 9.92
C PRO A 110 13.09 22.95 10.03
N ASP A 111 12.62 23.58 8.96
CA ASP A 111 11.24 24.04 8.84
C ASP A 111 10.36 22.96 8.22
N PHE A 112 9.47 22.38 9.01
CA PHE A 112 8.51 21.38 8.57
C PHE A 112 7.08 21.92 8.37
N THR A 113 6.89 23.23 8.32
CA THR A 113 5.54 23.85 8.19
C THR A 113 4.79 23.41 6.93
N ASN A 114 5.51 23.09 5.85
CA ASN A 114 4.96 22.64 4.57
C ASN A 114 5.06 21.12 4.35
N VAL A 115 5.21 20.35 5.43
CA VAL A 115 5.22 18.89 5.36
C VAL A 115 3.81 18.35 5.61
N HIS A 116 3.36 17.46 4.73
CA HIS A 116 2.04 16.85 4.79
C HIS A 116 2.12 15.34 4.53
N PRO A 117 1.14 14.56 5.01
CA PRO A 117 1.06 13.15 4.67
C PRO A 117 0.85 12.96 3.16
N ALA A 118 1.58 12.00 2.58
CA ALA A 118 1.43 11.55 1.20
C ALA A 118 1.08 10.07 1.23
N PHE A 119 -0.09 9.72 0.71
CA PHE A 119 -0.56 8.34 0.69
C PHE A 119 0.00 7.62 -0.53
N ASP A 120 0.46 6.38 -0.34
CA ASP A 120 1.08 5.59 -1.41
C ASP A 120 0.04 5.11 -2.43
N LEU A 121 -1.17 4.82 -1.98
CA LEU A 121 -2.23 4.21 -2.78
C LEU A 121 -2.57 4.96 -4.09
N PRO A 122 -2.67 6.31 -4.12
CA PRO A 122 -2.95 7.05 -5.35
C PRO A 122 -1.77 7.18 -6.31
N GLU A 123 -0.54 6.86 -5.87
CA GLU A 123 0.69 7.22 -6.62
C GLU A 123 1.54 6.02 -7.04
N LEU A 124 1.34 4.84 -6.43
CA LEU A 124 2.16 3.68 -6.73
C LEU A 124 1.88 3.13 -8.13
N SER A 125 2.92 3.12 -8.99
CA SER A 125 2.82 2.57 -10.33
C SER A 125 2.90 1.05 -10.34
N ARG A 126 2.27 0.45 -11.35
CA ARG A 126 2.35 -0.98 -11.67
C ARG A 126 3.80 -1.46 -11.73
N ASP A 127 4.65 -0.75 -12.45
CA ASP A 127 6.03 -1.16 -12.70
C ASP A 127 6.86 -1.15 -11.42
N PHE A 128 6.58 -0.22 -10.50
CA PHE A 128 7.21 -0.22 -9.19
C PHE A 128 6.83 -1.45 -8.37
N LEU A 129 5.53 -1.76 -8.27
CA LEU A 129 5.04 -2.90 -7.49
C LEU A 129 5.52 -4.23 -8.06
N ILE A 130 5.47 -4.43 -9.38
CA ILE A 130 5.97 -5.64 -10.04
C ILE A 130 7.44 -5.83 -9.73
N ARG A 131 8.27 -4.81 -9.96
CA ARG A 131 9.71 -4.87 -9.68
C ARG A 131 10.00 -5.15 -8.20
N HIS A 132 9.23 -4.55 -7.29
CA HIS A 132 9.38 -4.75 -5.85
C HIS A 132 9.09 -6.20 -5.46
N ILE A 133 8.00 -6.77 -5.96
CA ILE A 133 7.61 -8.16 -5.73
C ILE A 133 8.64 -9.11 -6.33
N ASP A 134 9.02 -8.91 -7.60
CA ASP A 134 10.00 -9.77 -8.28
C ASP A 134 11.34 -9.78 -7.57
N ASN A 135 11.83 -8.63 -7.13
CA ASN A 135 13.07 -8.54 -6.35
C ASN A 135 12.95 -9.27 -5.00
N ALA A 136 11.82 -9.15 -4.31
CA ALA A 136 11.60 -9.87 -3.07
C ALA A 136 11.64 -11.39 -3.27
N PHE A 137 11.03 -11.89 -4.34
CA PHE A 137 11.04 -13.31 -4.66
C PHE A 137 12.40 -13.81 -5.15
N ALA A 138 13.13 -12.99 -5.91
CA ALA A 138 14.50 -13.34 -6.36
C ALA A 138 15.48 -13.52 -5.18
N THR A 139 15.26 -12.85 -4.05
CA THR A 139 16.10 -12.99 -2.86
C THR A 139 15.77 -14.23 -2.02
N LEU A 140 14.61 -14.88 -2.24
CA LEU A 140 14.26 -16.12 -1.52
C LEU A 140 15.13 -17.31 -1.93
N ASP A 141 15.71 -17.29 -3.13
CA ASP A 141 16.59 -18.32 -3.65
C ASP A 141 18.06 -18.14 -3.19
N TYR A 142 18.36 -17.10 -2.41
CA TYR A 142 19.69 -16.88 -1.86
C TYR A 142 19.95 -17.84 -0.71
N PRO A 143 21.00 -18.69 -0.76
CA PRO A 143 21.40 -19.50 0.38
C PRO A 143 21.90 -18.58 1.51
N TRP A 144 21.20 -18.60 2.61
CA TRP A 144 21.58 -17.91 3.87
C TRP A 144 22.71 -18.65 4.56
#